data_c00b046747cc0adcc10dab955868543e
#
_entry.id   c00b046747cc0adcc10dab955868543e
#
_cell.length_a   1.000
_cell.length_b   1.000
_cell.length_c   1.000
_cell.angle_alpha   90.00
_cell.angle_beta   90.00
_cell.angle_gamma   90.00
#
_symmetry.space_group_name_H-M   'P 1'
#
loop_
_entity.id
_entity.type
_entity.pdbx_description
1 polymer ?
#
loop_
_entity_poly.entity_id
_entity_poly.type
_entity_poly.pdbx_seq_one_letter_code
_entity_poly.pdbx_strand_id
1 'polypeptide(L)'
;MKKKLEGNYTLEAAILLPLILFIITALLYTAMLLHDWRNAVGAVHLITIEGEAVARKDMEPLTGSVDYEKYLSRGIAIGARDYTWEEAGLEGILKKYIEDKALITSIEDMKIEITSKGIRVNMHLNFRLPMPGIGKFFKKSGTAYRYEDYKSFDNQPEFVRAFRIMMDTGENLPGANTILNALKKAVNFVVD
;
A
#
# COMPACT_ATOMS: atom_id res chain seq x y z
N MET A 1 -54.58 4.40 43.09
CA MET A 1 -53.10 4.65 42.98
C MET A 1 -52.40 4.01 41.79
N LYS A 2 -53.07 3.58 40.72
CA LYS A 2 -52.43 2.93 39.54
C LYS A 2 -52.04 3.90 38.37
N LYS A 3 -52.55 5.12 38.34
CA LYS A 3 -52.32 6.06 37.23
C LYS A 3 -50.98 6.80 37.22
N LYS A 4 -50.21 6.81 38.31
CA LYS A 4 -48.88 7.43 38.38
C LYS A 4 -47.75 6.63 37.74
N LEU A 5 -47.93 5.33 37.56
CA LEU A 5 -46.92 4.44 36.97
C LEU A 5 -46.89 4.49 35.46
N GLU A 6 -48.02 4.73 34.77
CA GLU A 6 -48.08 4.76 33.32
C GLU A 6 -47.40 6.00 32.70
N GLY A 7 -47.44 7.16 33.40
CA GLY A 7 -46.73 8.38 32.99
C GLY A 7 -45.22 8.31 33.06
N ASN A 8 -44.67 7.56 34.01
CA ASN A 8 -43.21 7.37 34.15
C ASN A 8 -42.67 6.45 33.04
N TYR A 9 -43.40 5.42 32.65
CA TYR A 9 -42.98 4.47 31.61
C TYR A 9 -42.87 5.10 30.24
N THR A 10 -43.79 5.99 29.88
CA THR A 10 -43.75 6.75 28.61
C THR A 10 -42.59 7.74 28.56
N LEU A 11 -42.27 8.35 29.69
CA LEU A 11 -41.15 9.31 29.81
C LEU A 11 -39.79 8.58 29.73
N GLU A 12 -39.66 7.42 30.41
CA GLU A 12 -38.47 6.57 30.32
C GLU A 12 -38.26 6.05 28.89
N ALA A 13 -39.32 5.54 28.24
CA ALA A 13 -39.24 5.08 26.86
C ALA A 13 -38.89 6.21 25.89
N ALA A 14 -39.38 7.42 26.08
CA ALA A 14 -39.09 8.59 25.26
C ALA A 14 -37.60 9.01 25.33
N ILE A 15 -36.91 8.75 26.45
CA ILE A 15 -35.49 9.05 26.60
C ILE A 15 -34.63 7.85 26.13
N LEU A 16 -35.04 6.62 26.46
CA LEU A 16 -34.29 5.42 26.12
C LEU A 16 -34.25 5.13 24.62
N LEU A 17 -35.34 5.35 23.89
CA LEU A 17 -35.44 5.04 22.48
C LEU A 17 -34.42 5.84 21.62
N PRO A 18 -34.29 7.17 21.77
CA PRO A 18 -33.26 7.93 21.06
C PRO A 18 -31.85 7.48 21.42
N LEU A 19 -31.59 7.14 22.69
CA LEU A 19 -30.30 6.66 23.15
C LEU A 19 -29.93 5.31 22.50
N ILE A 20 -30.88 4.37 22.46
CA ILE A 20 -30.69 3.06 21.81
C ILE A 20 -30.41 3.24 20.31
N LEU A 21 -31.19 4.08 19.62
CA LEU A 21 -30.97 4.39 18.20
C LEU A 21 -29.59 5.02 17.95
N PHE A 22 -29.14 5.90 18.85
CA PHE A 22 -27.81 6.49 18.76
C PHE A 22 -26.72 5.43 18.90
N ILE A 23 -26.83 4.50 19.86
CA ILE A 23 -25.87 3.42 20.07
C ILE A 23 -25.83 2.50 18.85
N ILE A 24 -26.99 2.09 18.34
CA ILE A 24 -27.08 1.23 17.16
C ILE A 24 -26.41 1.90 15.95
N THR A 25 -26.71 3.17 15.73
CA THR A 25 -26.13 3.96 14.65
C THR A 25 -24.62 4.07 14.80
N ALA A 26 -24.11 4.35 15.99
CA ALA A 26 -22.67 4.43 16.27
C ALA A 26 -21.98 3.08 16.01
N LEU A 27 -22.58 1.95 16.37
CA LEU A 27 -22.04 0.63 16.08
C LEU A 27 -22.00 0.33 14.57
N LEU A 28 -23.06 0.69 13.83
CA LEU A 28 -23.08 0.53 12.37
C LEU A 28 -21.97 1.34 11.70
N TYR A 29 -21.78 2.61 12.11
CA TYR A 29 -20.70 3.44 11.57
C TYR A 29 -19.32 2.87 11.90
N THR A 30 -19.13 2.37 13.11
CA THR A 30 -17.89 1.71 13.50
C THR A 30 -17.61 0.49 12.62
N ALA A 31 -18.63 -0.33 12.35
CA ALA A 31 -18.51 -1.48 11.47
C ALA A 31 -18.13 -1.08 10.02
N MET A 32 -18.76 -0.03 9.47
CA MET A 32 -18.44 0.50 8.15
C MET A 32 -17.00 1.04 8.09
N LEU A 33 -16.58 1.74 9.12
CA LEU A 33 -15.21 2.28 9.24
C LEU A 33 -14.17 1.17 9.26
N LEU A 34 -14.41 0.11 10.05
CA LEU A 34 -13.52 -1.05 10.11
C LEU A 34 -13.49 -1.82 8.78
N HIS A 35 -14.63 -1.92 8.09
CA HIS A 35 -14.71 -2.51 6.77
C HIS A 35 -13.83 -1.75 5.77
N ASP A 36 -14.01 -0.43 5.67
CA ASP A 36 -13.25 0.41 4.75
C ASP A 36 -11.74 0.38 5.07
N TRP A 37 -11.41 0.45 6.36
CA TRP A 37 -10.01 0.36 6.80
C TRP A 37 -9.37 -0.95 6.37
N ARG A 38 -10.02 -2.09 6.61
CA ARG A 38 -9.49 -3.40 6.22
C ARG A 38 -9.32 -3.53 4.71
N ASN A 39 -10.29 -3.03 3.94
CA ASN A 39 -10.21 -3.05 2.48
C ASN A 39 -9.05 -2.17 1.98
N ALA A 40 -8.88 -0.99 2.54
CA ALA A 40 -7.81 -0.08 2.17
C ALA A 40 -6.42 -0.66 2.51
N VAL A 41 -6.23 -1.17 3.73
CA VAL A 41 -4.98 -1.83 4.14
C VAL A 41 -4.68 -3.06 3.28
N GLY A 42 -5.69 -3.89 3.01
CA GLY A 42 -5.54 -5.05 2.13
C GLY A 42 -5.17 -4.68 0.70
N ALA A 43 -5.77 -3.61 0.16
CA ALA A 43 -5.45 -3.10 -1.16
C ALA A 43 -4.01 -2.55 -1.24
N VAL A 44 -3.58 -1.77 -0.25
CA VAL A 44 -2.19 -1.28 -0.19
C VAL A 44 -1.21 -2.43 -0.13
N HIS A 45 -1.47 -3.43 0.72
CA HIS A 45 -0.60 -4.60 0.83
C HIS A 45 -0.52 -5.40 -0.49
N LEU A 46 -1.65 -5.57 -1.18
CA LEU A 46 -1.69 -6.21 -2.49
C LEU A 46 -0.84 -5.44 -3.51
N ILE A 47 -1.04 -4.12 -3.61
CA ILE A 47 -0.27 -3.25 -4.51
C ILE A 47 1.22 -3.26 -4.18
N THR A 48 1.59 -3.34 -2.91
CA THR A 48 2.99 -3.44 -2.50
C THR A 48 3.63 -4.73 -2.99
N ILE A 49 2.88 -5.85 -3.00
CA ILE A 49 3.34 -7.13 -3.55
C ILE A 49 3.40 -7.10 -5.07
N GLU A 50 2.34 -6.62 -5.73
CA GLU A 50 2.28 -6.55 -7.19
C GLU A 50 3.29 -5.54 -7.75
N GLY A 51 3.51 -4.43 -7.06
CA GLY A 51 4.50 -3.43 -7.43
C GLY A 51 5.92 -3.97 -7.48
N GLU A 52 6.26 -4.96 -6.64
CA GLU A 52 7.53 -5.68 -6.80
C GLU A 52 7.60 -6.41 -8.15
N ALA A 53 6.53 -7.09 -8.54
CA ALA A 53 6.50 -7.81 -9.81
C ALA A 53 6.56 -6.85 -11.01
N VAL A 54 5.85 -5.72 -10.93
CA VAL A 54 5.88 -4.64 -11.94
C VAL A 54 7.29 -4.07 -12.07
N ALA A 55 7.93 -3.72 -10.94
CA ALA A 55 9.25 -3.12 -10.93
C ALA A 55 10.35 -4.08 -11.43
N ARG A 56 10.24 -5.38 -11.13
CA ARG A 56 11.28 -6.37 -11.44
C ARG A 56 11.10 -7.07 -12.78
N LYS A 57 9.85 -7.30 -13.20
CA LYS A 57 9.54 -8.13 -14.37
C LYS A 57 9.00 -7.34 -15.56
N ASP A 58 8.94 -5.99 -15.49
CA ASP A 58 8.25 -5.15 -16.49
C ASP A 58 6.82 -5.62 -16.76
N MET A 59 6.14 -6.01 -15.69
CA MET A 59 4.76 -6.46 -15.76
C MET A 59 3.85 -5.24 -15.84
N GLU A 60 2.94 -5.24 -16.79
CA GLU A 60 1.92 -4.19 -16.89
C GLU A 60 0.95 -4.30 -15.71
N PRO A 61 0.78 -3.22 -14.91
CA PRO A 61 -0.01 -3.27 -13.67
C PRO A 61 -1.47 -3.69 -13.85
N LEU A 62 -2.06 -3.43 -15.04
CA LEU A 62 -3.48 -3.70 -15.30
C LEU A 62 -3.73 -5.10 -15.87
N THR A 63 -2.88 -5.58 -16.74
CA THR A 63 -3.08 -6.84 -17.48
C THR A 63 -2.29 -7.99 -16.91
N GLY A 64 -1.26 -7.70 -16.08
CA GLY A 64 -0.32 -8.69 -15.61
C GLY A 64 0.58 -9.28 -16.71
N SER A 65 0.53 -8.71 -17.92
CA SER A 65 1.36 -9.16 -19.03
C SER A 65 2.81 -8.69 -18.84
N VAL A 66 3.75 -9.56 -19.18
CA VAL A 66 5.19 -9.25 -19.11
C VAL A 66 5.66 -8.80 -20.49
N ASP A 67 6.22 -7.60 -20.57
CA ASP A 67 6.87 -7.12 -21.78
C ASP A 67 8.30 -7.70 -21.85
N TYR A 68 8.43 -8.82 -22.55
CA TYR A 68 9.71 -9.52 -22.68
C TYR A 68 10.74 -8.71 -23.47
N GLU A 69 10.36 -7.85 -24.40
CA GLU A 69 11.29 -7.01 -25.14
C GLU A 69 11.91 -5.95 -24.22
N LYS A 70 11.08 -5.28 -23.42
CA LYS A 70 11.54 -4.39 -22.36
C LYS A 70 12.43 -5.11 -21.36
N TYR A 71 12.00 -6.28 -20.89
CA TYR A 71 12.74 -7.09 -19.92
C TYR A 71 14.13 -7.49 -20.44
N LEU A 72 14.24 -7.89 -21.70
CA LEU A 72 15.51 -8.27 -22.32
C LEU A 72 16.41 -7.07 -22.65
N SER A 73 15.83 -5.93 -23.01
CA SER A 73 16.57 -4.72 -23.34
C SER A 73 17.16 -3.99 -22.12
N ARG A 74 16.71 -4.33 -20.92
CA ARG A 74 17.15 -3.72 -19.65
C ARG A 74 18.65 -3.77 -19.41
N GLY A 75 19.33 -4.79 -19.92
CA GLY A 75 20.72 -5.01 -19.58
C GLY A 75 20.94 -5.19 -18.06
N ILE A 76 22.18 -5.00 -17.63
CA ILE A 76 22.62 -5.13 -16.21
C ILE A 76 22.42 -3.80 -15.44
N ALA A 77 21.78 -2.79 -16.02
CA ALA A 77 21.63 -1.48 -15.40
C ALA A 77 20.63 -1.51 -14.23
N ILE A 78 21.04 -2.11 -13.12
CA ILE A 78 20.36 -2.10 -11.84
C ILE A 78 20.61 -0.72 -11.21
N GLY A 79 19.66 0.21 -11.32
CA GLY A 79 19.74 1.39 -10.46
C GLY A 79 19.39 2.75 -11.00
N ALA A 80 19.16 2.93 -12.29
CA ALA A 80 18.85 4.25 -12.88
C ALA A 80 17.56 4.22 -13.71
N ARG A 81 16.52 3.48 -13.21
CA ARG A 81 15.26 3.42 -13.93
C ARG A 81 14.29 4.47 -13.41
N ASP A 82 13.60 5.12 -14.33
CA ASP A 82 12.44 5.94 -14.05
C ASP A 82 11.19 5.03 -13.95
N TYR A 83 10.54 5.04 -12.80
CA TYR A 83 9.34 4.26 -12.49
C TYR A 83 8.07 5.10 -12.52
N THR A 84 8.15 6.35 -12.96
CA THR A 84 7.03 7.32 -12.90
C THR A 84 5.75 6.80 -13.55
N TRP A 85 5.88 6.06 -14.65
CA TRP A 85 4.72 5.50 -15.34
C TRP A 85 4.08 4.35 -14.57
N GLU A 86 4.89 3.46 -14.01
CA GLU A 86 4.46 2.34 -13.19
C GLU A 86 3.83 2.82 -11.88
N GLU A 87 4.40 3.83 -11.25
CA GLU A 87 3.86 4.48 -10.06
C GLU A 87 2.47 5.04 -10.33
N ALA A 88 2.32 5.83 -11.39
CA ALA A 88 1.02 6.40 -11.79
C ALA A 88 -0.02 5.32 -12.11
N GLY A 89 0.38 4.23 -12.77
CA GLY A 89 -0.48 3.09 -13.05
C GLY A 89 -1.00 2.40 -11.79
N LEU A 90 -0.11 2.11 -10.85
CA LEU A 90 -0.46 1.49 -9.56
C LEU A 90 -1.31 2.42 -8.69
N GLU A 91 -1.02 3.73 -8.66
CA GLU A 91 -1.85 4.72 -7.98
C GLU A 91 -3.27 4.75 -8.54
N GLY A 92 -3.42 4.74 -9.86
CA GLY A 92 -4.72 4.72 -10.52
C GLY A 92 -5.55 3.48 -10.16
N ILE A 93 -4.92 2.29 -10.14
CA ILE A 93 -5.56 1.03 -9.76
C ILE A 93 -6.00 1.05 -8.30
N LEU A 94 -5.10 1.45 -7.39
CA LEU A 94 -5.35 1.49 -5.97
C LEU A 94 -6.48 2.48 -5.64
N LYS A 95 -6.43 3.67 -6.24
CA LYS A 95 -7.45 4.69 -6.07
C LYS A 95 -8.83 4.17 -6.50
N LYS A 96 -8.92 3.63 -7.70
CA LYS A 96 -10.17 3.07 -8.22
C LYS A 96 -10.70 1.95 -7.34
N TYR A 97 -9.84 1.03 -6.90
CA TYR A 97 -10.25 -0.09 -6.06
C TYR A 97 -10.82 0.36 -4.72
N ILE A 98 -10.19 1.37 -4.08
CA ILE A 98 -10.65 1.89 -2.79
C ILE A 98 -11.95 2.68 -3.00
N GLU A 99 -12.03 3.57 -4.00
CA GLU A 99 -13.23 4.36 -4.29
C GLU A 99 -14.45 3.50 -4.60
N ASP A 100 -14.27 2.40 -5.34
CA ASP A 100 -15.36 1.48 -5.69
C ASP A 100 -15.90 0.68 -4.49
N LYS A 101 -15.10 0.48 -3.45
CA LYS A 101 -15.46 -0.35 -2.30
C LYS A 101 -15.68 0.43 -1.01
N ALA A 102 -15.31 1.69 -0.96
CA ALA A 102 -15.46 2.53 0.21
C ALA A 102 -16.94 2.87 0.47
N LEU A 103 -17.37 2.71 1.72
CA LEU A 103 -18.73 3.05 2.17
C LEU A 103 -18.80 4.47 2.71
N ILE A 104 -17.85 4.86 3.55
CA ILE A 104 -17.83 6.16 4.26
C ILE A 104 -16.48 6.86 4.15
N THR A 105 -15.51 6.26 3.49
CA THR A 105 -14.13 6.74 3.38
C THR A 105 -13.89 7.41 2.05
N SER A 106 -13.05 8.44 2.04
CA SER A 106 -12.52 9.06 0.83
C SER A 106 -11.00 9.14 0.92
N ILE A 107 -10.33 9.01 -0.21
CA ILE A 107 -8.88 9.22 -0.29
C ILE A 107 -8.64 10.72 -0.31
N GLU A 108 -7.79 11.21 0.60
CA GLU A 108 -7.35 12.60 0.66
C GLU A 108 -6.07 12.78 -0.15
N ASP A 109 -5.10 11.90 0.08
CA ASP A 109 -3.81 11.89 -0.61
C ASP A 109 -3.28 10.46 -0.70
N MET A 110 -2.58 10.16 -1.78
CA MET A 110 -1.95 8.87 -2.00
C MET A 110 -0.69 9.05 -2.84
N LYS A 111 0.36 8.36 -2.44
CA LYS A 111 1.63 8.37 -3.16
C LYS A 111 2.27 6.99 -3.13
N ILE A 112 2.66 6.51 -4.30
CA ILE A 112 3.48 5.31 -4.47
C ILE A 112 4.86 5.75 -4.93
N GLU A 113 5.88 5.25 -4.28
CA GLU A 113 7.28 5.49 -4.63
C GLU A 113 7.97 4.16 -4.87
N ILE A 114 8.47 3.95 -6.08
CA ILE A 114 9.23 2.78 -6.47
C ILE A 114 10.70 3.18 -6.60
N THR A 115 11.55 2.47 -5.89
CA THR A 115 12.99 2.65 -5.96
C THR A 115 13.68 1.34 -6.31
N SER A 116 14.98 1.39 -6.61
CA SER A 116 15.77 0.17 -6.80
C SER A 116 15.82 -0.74 -5.57
N LYS A 117 15.50 -0.21 -4.39
CA LYS A 117 15.57 -0.93 -3.11
C LYS A 117 14.23 -1.46 -2.62
N GLY A 118 13.11 -0.92 -3.10
CA GLY A 118 11.79 -1.31 -2.63
C GLY A 118 10.69 -0.39 -3.12
N ILE A 119 9.48 -0.74 -2.75
CA ILE A 119 8.26 0.04 -2.98
C ILE A 119 7.74 0.57 -1.65
N ARG A 120 7.33 1.82 -1.65
CA ARG A 120 6.67 2.50 -0.53
C ARG A 120 5.34 3.02 -0.98
N VAL A 121 4.31 2.74 -0.22
CA VAL A 121 2.94 3.23 -0.44
C VAL A 121 2.53 4.05 0.77
N ASN A 122 2.23 5.33 0.54
CA ASN A 122 1.69 6.24 1.54
C ASN A 122 0.25 6.57 1.17
N MET A 123 -0.67 6.44 2.11
CA MET A 123 -2.09 6.69 1.89
C MET A 123 -2.68 7.48 3.05
N HIS A 124 -3.41 8.54 2.73
CA HIS A 124 -4.20 9.31 3.67
C HIS A 124 -5.68 9.12 3.37
N LEU A 125 -6.39 8.59 4.36
CA LEU A 125 -7.84 8.36 4.28
C LEU A 125 -8.58 9.36 5.15
N ASN A 126 -9.66 9.93 4.63
CA ASN A 126 -10.56 10.80 5.36
C ASN A 126 -11.92 10.11 5.52
N PHE A 127 -12.46 10.08 6.74
CA PHE A 127 -13.76 9.48 7.03
C PHE A 127 -14.85 10.53 7.04
N ARG A 128 -15.88 10.33 6.23
CA ARG A 128 -17.07 11.18 6.21
C ARG A 128 -18.07 10.68 7.24
N LEU A 129 -18.15 11.36 8.37
CA LEU A 129 -19.20 11.12 9.35
C LEU A 129 -20.44 11.91 8.94
N PRO A 130 -21.60 11.25 8.63
CA PRO A 130 -22.80 11.92 8.15
C PRO A 130 -23.54 12.69 9.24
N MET A 131 -23.11 12.62 10.49
CA MET A 131 -23.73 13.35 11.60
C MET A 131 -22.99 14.67 11.88
N PRO A 132 -23.54 15.83 11.56
CA PRO A 132 -22.87 17.12 11.72
C PRO A 132 -22.54 17.48 13.19
N GLY A 133 -23.19 16.85 14.17
CA GLY A 133 -22.88 17.04 15.59
C GLY A 133 -21.65 16.25 16.06
N ILE A 134 -21.51 15.01 15.60
CA ILE A 134 -20.40 14.12 15.97
C ILE A 134 -19.09 14.58 15.31
N GLY A 135 -19.13 15.12 14.11
CA GLY A 135 -17.94 15.65 13.43
C GLY A 135 -17.21 16.74 14.22
N LYS A 136 -17.88 17.47 15.12
CA LYS A 136 -17.23 18.44 16.00
C LYS A 136 -16.41 17.79 17.13
N PHE A 137 -16.84 16.63 17.62
CA PHE A 137 -16.11 15.86 18.62
C PHE A 137 -14.87 15.17 18.00
N PHE A 138 -15.01 14.65 16.79
CA PHE A 138 -13.92 13.95 16.11
C PHE A 138 -12.95 14.88 15.35
N LYS A 139 -13.37 16.09 14.94
CA LYS A 139 -12.49 17.09 14.29
C LYS A 139 -11.29 17.49 15.13
N LYS A 140 -11.37 17.40 16.43
CA LYS A 140 -10.25 17.66 17.33
C LYS A 140 -9.25 16.50 17.40
N SER A 141 -9.63 15.31 16.90
CA SER A 141 -8.84 14.08 16.94
C SER A 141 -8.31 13.64 15.57
N GLY A 142 -8.49 14.47 14.50
CA GLY A 142 -8.04 14.10 13.15
C GLY A 142 -8.84 12.90 12.60
N THR A 143 -9.80 13.14 11.76
CA THR A 143 -10.54 12.08 11.03
C THR A 143 -9.72 11.52 9.86
N ALA A 144 -8.49 11.96 9.71
CA ALA A 144 -7.56 11.48 8.71
C ALA A 144 -6.67 10.38 9.30
N TYR A 145 -6.67 9.23 8.67
CA TYR A 145 -5.79 8.12 9.01
C TYR A 145 -4.71 8.02 7.96
N ARG A 146 -3.46 7.98 8.43
CA ARG A 146 -2.30 7.73 7.60
C ARG A 146 -1.93 6.25 7.70
N TYR A 147 -1.75 5.61 6.55
CA TYR A 147 -1.20 4.28 6.45
C TYR A 147 0.02 4.30 5.52
N GLU A 148 1.07 3.65 5.96
CA GLU A 148 2.31 3.50 5.19
C GLU A 148 2.68 2.02 5.18
N ASP A 149 2.94 1.49 3.99
CA ASP A 149 3.48 0.16 3.80
C ASP A 149 4.77 0.25 2.98
N TYR A 150 5.74 -0.57 3.35
CA TYR A 150 7.02 -0.63 2.68
C TYR A 150 7.47 -2.07 2.50
N LYS A 151 7.85 -2.42 1.29
CA LYS A 151 8.43 -3.71 0.97
C LYS A 151 9.79 -3.51 0.29
N SER A 152 10.83 -4.07 0.89
CA SER A 152 12.15 -4.13 0.26
C SER A 152 12.15 -5.17 -0.85
N PHE A 153 12.81 -4.86 -1.96
CA PHE A 153 13.06 -5.83 -3.00
C PHE A 153 14.22 -6.74 -2.57
N ASP A 154 13.99 -8.04 -2.64
CA ASP A 154 15.06 -9.01 -2.45
C ASP A 154 15.88 -9.12 -3.76
N ASN A 155 16.96 -8.35 -3.84
CA ASN A 155 17.82 -8.27 -5.02
C ASN A 155 18.94 -9.34 -5.00
N GLN A 156 19.04 -10.18 -3.96
CA GLN A 156 20.12 -11.16 -3.84
C GLN A 156 20.20 -12.13 -5.05
N PRO A 157 19.10 -12.74 -5.51
CA PRO A 157 19.17 -13.67 -6.65
C PRO A 157 19.60 -12.99 -7.96
N GLU A 158 19.12 -11.76 -8.20
CA GLU A 158 19.46 -11.00 -9.40
C GLU A 158 20.89 -10.49 -9.37
N PHE A 159 21.35 -10.03 -8.22
CA PHE A 159 22.72 -9.62 -8.03
C PHE A 159 23.68 -10.77 -8.27
N VAL A 160 23.41 -11.96 -7.69
CA VAL A 160 24.23 -13.16 -7.90
C VAL A 160 24.23 -13.59 -9.36
N ARG A 161 23.07 -13.53 -10.03
CA ARG A 161 22.98 -13.84 -11.47
C ARG A 161 23.74 -12.87 -12.33
N ALA A 162 23.54 -11.56 -12.12
CA ALA A 162 24.25 -10.50 -12.85
C ALA A 162 25.76 -10.59 -12.61
N PHE A 163 26.17 -10.85 -11.36
CA PHE A 163 27.57 -11.06 -11.01
C PHE A 163 28.16 -12.28 -11.71
N ARG A 164 27.41 -13.41 -11.76
CA ARG A 164 27.85 -14.61 -12.47
C ARG A 164 28.03 -14.36 -13.97
N ILE A 165 27.07 -13.68 -14.62
CA ILE A 165 27.15 -13.32 -16.05
C ILE A 165 28.37 -12.42 -16.29
N MET A 166 28.58 -11.42 -15.42
CA MET A 166 29.72 -10.52 -15.52
C MET A 166 31.05 -11.27 -15.37
N MET A 167 31.11 -12.25 -14.48
CA MET A 167 32.28 -13.11 -14.28
C MET A 167 32.56 -13.98 -15.50
N ASP A 168 31.54 -14.69 -16.02
CA ASP A 168 31.65 -15.57 -17.19
C ASP A 168 32.03 -14.79 -18.45
N THR A 169 31.47 -13.58 -18.63
CA THR A 169 31.80 -12.71 -19.75
C THR A 169 33.17 -12.08 -19.59
N GLY A 170 33.53 -11.70 -18.37
CA GLY A 170 34.80 -11.06 -18.05
C GLY A 170 36.01 -12.00 -18.18
N GLU A 171 35.86 -13.30 -17.90
CA GLU A 171 36.92 -14.29 -18.08
C GLU A 171 37.37 -14.42 -19.54
N ASN A 172 36.50 -14.05 -20.49
CA ASN A 172 36.77 -14.11 -21.93
C ASN A 172 37.36 -12.81 -22.50
N LEU A 173 37.51 -11.75 -21.67
CA LEU A 173 38.06 -10.47 -22.13
C LEU A 173 39.55 -10.38 -21.76
N PRO A 174 40.44 -10.07 -22.74
CA PRO A 174 41.85 -9.92 -22.47
C PRO A 174 42.10 -8.72 -21.52
N GLY A 175 42.74 -8.99 -20.39
CA GLY A 175 43.08 -7.95 -19.39
C GLY A 175 42.06 -7.77 -18.26
N ALA A 176 40.90 -8.43 -18.29
CA ALA A 176 39.86 -8.33 -17.25
C ALA A 176 40.19 -9.08 -15.96
N ASN A 177 41.20 -10.01 -15.98
CA ASN A 177 41.53 -10.82 -14.84
C ASN A 177 41.94 -10.02 -13.58
N THR A 178 42.53 -8.85 -13.74
CA THR A 178 42.93 -8.00 -12.61
C THR A 178 41.71 -7.41 -11.90
N ILE A 179 40.71 -6.94 -12.68
CA ILE A 179 39.48 -6.35 -12.18
C ILE A 179 38.60 -7.47 -11.54
N LEU A 180 38.52 -8.63 -12.18
CA LEU A 180 37.82 -9.81 -11.67
C LEU A 180 38.37 -10.31 -10.34
N ASN A 181 39.70 -10.35 -10.18
CA ASN A 181 40.33 -10.77 -8.93
C ASN A 181 40.09 -9.73 -7.80
N ALA A 182 40.06 -8.43 -8.12
CA ALA A 182 39.71 -7.39 -7.15
C ALA A 182 38.25 -7.49 -6.70
N LEU A 183 37.32 -7.75 -7.63
CA LEU A 183 35.89 -7.96 -7.35
C LEU A 183 35.65 -9.24 -6.54
N LYS A 184 36.31 -10.37 -6.86
CA LYS A 184 36.25 -11.60 -6.07
C LYS A 184 36.69 -11.35 -4.62
N LYS A 185 37.73 -10.56 -4.43
CA LYS A 185 38.25 -10.24 -3.09
C LYS A 185 37.29 -9.32 -2.30
N ALA A 186 36.62 -8.40 -2.98
CA ALA A 186 35.62 -7.52 -2.37
C ALA A 186 34.34 -8.27 -1.96
N VAL A 187 33.88 -9.22 -2.77
CA VAL A 187 32.68 -10.03 -2.47
C VAL A 187 32.92 -10.98 -1.29
N ASN A 188 34.09 -11.61 -1.22
CA ASN A 188 34.45 -12.47 -0.08
C ASN A 188 34.55 -11.70 1.24
N PHE A 189 34.85 -10.40 1.19
CA PHE A 189 34.90 -9.53 2.37
C PHE A 189 33.51 -9.12 2.87
N VAL A 190 32.47 -9.21 2.04
CA VAL A 190 31.07 -8.83 2.38
C VAL A 190 30.28 -10.05 2.86
N VAL A 191 30.74 -11.28 2.59
CA VAL A 191 30.04 -12.53 2.91
C VAL A 191 30.52 -13.16 4.23
N ASP A 192 31.73 -12.78 4.71
CA ASP A 192 32.23 -13.08 6.07
C ASP A 192 31.83 -11.97 7.05
#